data_faebb02432651c1d8452787d36091351
#
_entry.id   faebb02432651c1d8452787d36091351
#
_cell.length_a   1.000
_cell.length_b   1.000
_cell.length_c   1.000
_cell.angle_alpha   90.00
_cell.angle_beta   90.00
_cell.angle_gamma   90.00
#
_symmetry.space_group_name_H-M   'P 1'
#
loop_
_entity.id
_entity.type
_entity.pdbx_description
1 polymer ?
#
loop_
_entity_poly.entity_id
_entity_poly.type
_entity_poly.pdbx_seq_one_letter_code
_entity_poly.pdbx_strand_id
1 'polypeptide(L)'
;MHPELTDFAPRKYQRGPMRYRDLDHLIKEAQAALKAGPIAMIVVEDEVEIDTTLRHHQQAGFDTVLALMPAAFDLPRDLQESVLRVDYDTTAEGALAQAVNRMIPAVPGQWLYYCYNAEYLFHPFSETRNVKELLAFHSEERRDALLGYVVDLYALDLKRHPNAVSLEQAHLDRSGYYALARKDVARDGHPKERQLDFFGGLRWRFEEHVPKLSRKIDRIPLFRAKPGLKLRSDHTFNDEEYNTYACFFFF
;
A
#
# COMPACT_ATOMS: atom_id res chain seq x y z
N MET A 1 -20.86 -0.60 31.03
CA MET A 1 -21.81 -0.83 29.92
C MET A 1 -21.00 -0.66 28.65
N HIS A 2 -20.48 -1.76 28.10
CA HIS A 2 -19.68 -1.72 26.86
C HIS A 2 -20.64 -1.64 25.69
N PRO A 3 -20.40 -0.76 24.68
CA PRO A 3 -21.16 -0.82 23.45
C PRO A 3 -20.79 -2.10 22.70
N GLU A 4 -21.81 -2.84 22.31
CA GLU A 4 -21.69 -4.03 21.45
C GLU A 4 -21.04 -3.61 20.12
N LEU A 5 -19.94 -4.31 19.78
CA LEU A 5 -19.33 -4.26 18.48
C LEU A 5 -20.37 -4.76 17.46
N THR A 6 -20.89 -3.85 16.65
CA THR A 6 -21.78 -4.19 15.55
C THR A 6 -21.05 -5.11 14.59
N ASP A 7 -21.62 -6.30 14.46
CA ASP A 7 -21.19 -7.38 13.59
C ASP A 7 -21.22 -6.93 12.12
N PHE A 8 -20.06 -6.52 11.57
CA PHE A 8 -19.91 -6.22 10.17
C PHE A 8 -19.78 -7.51 9.38
N ALA A 9 -20.92 -8.15 9.11
CA ALA A 9 -20.94 -9.26 8.17
C ALA A 9 -20.50 -8.79 6.78
N PRO A 10 -19.48 -9.42 6.17
CA PRO A 10 -19.05 -9.04 4.83
C PRO A 10 -20.19 -9.26 3.84
N ARG A 11 -20.45 -8.26 2.98
CA ARG A 11 -21.45 -8.36 1.91
C ARG A 11 -21.11 -9.55 1.02
N LYS A 12 -22.00 -10.54 0.96
CA LYS A 12 -21.91 -11.68 0.03
C LYS A 12 -22.14 -11.19 -1.40
N TYR A 13 -21.06 -10.85 -2.10
CA TYR A 13 -21.12 -10.70 -3.56
C TYR A 13 -21.26 -12.08 -4.22
N GLN A 14 -21.96 -12.16 -5.36
CA GLN A 14 -21.96 -13.37 -6.19
C GLN A 14 -20.51 -13.68 -6.59
N ARG A 15 -20.00 -14.82 -6.10
CA ARG A 15 -18.60 -15.19 -6.17
C ARG A 15 -18.25 -15.64 -7.59
N GLY A 16 -17.50 -14.82 -8.32
CA GLY A 16 -16.64 -15.27 -9.39
C GLY A 16 -15.41 -16.05 -8.84
N PRO A 17 -14.51 -16.51 -9.68
CA PRO A 17 -13.27 -17.15 -9.21
C PRO A 17 -12.51 -16.18 -8.30
N MET A 18 -11.99 -16.69 -7.17
CA MET A 18 -11.19 -15.88 -6.24
C MET A 18 -9.68 -15.90 -6.60
N ARG A 19 -9.30 -16.75 -7.58
CA ARG A 19 -7.95 -16.81 -8.13
C ARG A 19 -7.97 -16.50 -9.62
N TYR A 20 -7.14 -15.57 -10.02
CA TYR A 20 -6.99 -15.08 -11.38
C TYR A 20 -5.57 -15.36 -11.89
N ARG A 21 -5.45 -15.83 -13.13
CA ARG A 21 -4.16 -16.18 -13.75
C ARG A 21 -3.25 -14.97 -13.99
N ASP A 22 -3.83 -13.77 -14.08
CA ASP A 22 -3.14 -12.50 -14.32
C ASP A 22 -4.08 -11.31 -14.04
N LEU A 23 -3.54 -10.09 -14.06
CA LEU A 23 -4.32 -8.84 -13.86
C LEU A 23 -5.39 -8.61 -14.93
N ASP A 24 -5.17 -9.00 -16.17
CA ASP A 24 -6.14 -8.82 -17.26
C ASP A 24 -7.36 -9.70 -17.04
N HIS A 25 -7.12 -10.93 -16.57
CA HIS A 25 -8.20 -11.83 -16.18
C HIS A 25 -9.00 -11.27 -15.00
N LEU A 26 -8.33 -10.76 -13.96
CA LEU A 26 -9.00 -10.09 -12.84
C LEU A 26 -9.86 -8.91 -13.33
N ILE A 27 -9.26 -7.99 -14.10
CA ILE A 27 -9.94 -6.80 -14.59
C ILE A 27 -11.19 -7.16 -15.41
N LYS A 28 -11.14 -8.22 -16.18
CA LYS A 28 -12.27 -8.68 -16.99
C LYS A 28 -13.39 -9.30 -16.13
N GLU A 29 -13.03 -10.17 -15.20
CA GLU A 29 -14.00 -11.03 -14.50
C GLU A 29 -14.50 -10.44 -13.17
N ALA A 30 -13.71 -9.58 -12.49
CA ALA A 30 -14.01 -9.07 -11.15
C ALA A 30 -14.60 -7.65 -11.14
N GLN A 31 -15.23 -7.19 -12.22
CA GLN A 31 -15.74 -5.82 -12.38
C GLN A 31 -16.63 -5.34 -11.22
N ALA A 32 -17.48 -6.22 -10.68
CA ALA A 32 -18.36 -5.88 -9.56
C ALA A 32 -17.58 -5.60 -8.28
N ALA A 33 -16.57 -6.43 -7.97
CA ALA A 33 -15.70 -6.25 -6.81
C ALA A 33 -14.84 -4.98 -6.95
N LEU A 34 -14.28 -4.75 -8.15
CA LEU A 34 -13.44 -3.57 -8.41
C LEU A 34 -14.22 -2.24 -8.36
N LYS A 35 -15.54 -2.26 -8.44
CA LYS A 35 -16.39 -1.06 -8.31
C LYS A 35 -17.02 -0.88 -6.93
N ALA A 36 -16.79 -1.80 -6.00
CA ALA A 36 -17.46 -1.81 -4.70
C ALA A 36 -17.01 -0.69 -3.76
N GLY A 37 -15.76 -0.23 -3.87
CA GLY A 37 -15.19 0.80 -2.99
C GLY A 37 -13.65 0.79 -3.02
N PRO A 38 -12.96 1.22 -1.96
CA PRO A 38 -11.52 1.29 -1.95
C PRO A 38 -10.88 -0.10 -2.09
N ILE A 39 -9.82 -0.15 -2.90
CA ILE A 39 -9.11 -1.37 -3.27
C ILE A 39 -7.72 -1.34 -2.65
N ALA A 40 -7.33 -2.37 -1.88
CA ALA A 40 -5.96 -2.60 -1.44
C ALA A 40 -5.27 -3.61 -2.36
N MET A 41 -4.13 -3.24 -2.91
CA MET A 41 -3.24 -4.07 -3.73
C MET A 41 -2.01 -4.44 -2.91
N ILE A 42 -1.91 -5.68 -2.48
CA ILE A 42 -0.76 -6.20 -1.73
C ILE A 42 0.14 -6.98 -2.69
N VAL A 43 1.37 -6.48 -2.88
CA VAL A 43 2.40 -7.15 -3.67
C VAL A 43 3.20 -8.05 -2.74
N VAL A 44 3.08 -9.36 -2.95
CA VAL A 44 3.68 -10.39 -2.09
C VAL A 44 5.00 -10.83 -2.70
N GLU A 45 6.11 -10.39 -2.10
CA GLU A 45 7.47 -10.72 -2.58
C GLU A 45 8.00 -12.01 -1.98
N ASP A 46 7.59 -12.34 -0.75
CA ASP A 46 7.99 -13.53 0.00
C ASP A 46 6.84 -14.05 0.87
N GLU A 47 7.07 -15.11 1.65
CA GLU A 47 6.05 -15.74 2.50
C GLU A 47 5.89 -15.08 3.89
N VAL A 48 6.60 -13.95 4.15
CA VAL A 48 6.58 -13.30 5.46
C VAL A 48 5.29 -12.53 5.66
N GLU A 49 4.55 -12.86 6.73
CA GLU A 49 3.35 -12.14 7.19
C GLU A 49 2.27 -11.90 6.10
N ILE A 50 2.12 -12.81 5.13
CA ILE A 50 1.12 -12.68 4.05
C ILE A 50 -0.28 -12.62 4.65
N ASP A 51 -0.63 -13.57 5.52
CA ASP A 51 -1.98 -13.70 6.07
C ASP A 51 -2.34 -12.55 7.00
N THR A 52 -1.44 -12.14 7.87
CA THR A 52 -1.63 -11.02 8.80
C THR A 52 -1.78 -9.70 8.05
N THR A 53 -0.98 -9.49 7.00
CA THR A 53 -1.09 -8.31 6.13
C THR A 53 -2.45 -8.24 5.44
N LEU A 54 -2.90 -9.33 4.83
CA LEU A 54 -4.19 -9.37 4.14
C LEU A 54 -5.36 -9.14 5.10
N ARG A 55 -5.34 -9.78 6.28
CA ARG A 55 -6.36 -9.59 7.33
C ARG A 55 -6.40 -8.16 7.83
N HIS A 56 -5.23 -7.55 8.07
CA HIS A 56 -5.14 -6.17 8.50
C HIS A 56 -5.87 -5.22 7.53
N HIS A 57 -5.64 -5.37 6.22
CA HIS A 57 -6.28 -4.51 5.22
C HIS A 57 -7.79 -4.77 5.06
N GLN A 58 -8.25 -6.01 5.27
CA GLN A 58 -9.68 -6.30 5.38
C GLN A 58 -10.30 -5.60 6.61
N GLN A 59 -9.63 -5.68 7.76
CA GLN A 59 -10.08 -5.04 9.01
C GLN A 59 -10.03 -3.52 8.94
N ALA A 60 -9.05 -2.95 8.22
CA ALA A 60 -8.96 -1.51 7.96
C ALA A 60 -10.13 -0.97 7.13
N GLY A 61 -10.94 -1.85 6.51
CA GLY A 61 -12.19 -1.47 5.83
C GLY A 61 -12.08 -1.28 4.33
N PHE A 62 -11.06 -1.85 3.68
CA PHE A 62 -11.04 -1.96 2.22
C PHE A 62 -12.16 -2.91 1.74
N ASP A 63 -12.91 -2.49 0.73
CA ASP A 63 -13.97 -3.34 0.16
C ASP A 63 -13.43 -4.50 -0.67
N THR A 64 -12.26 -4.28 -1.28
CA THR A 64 -11.57 -5.27 -2.09
C THR A 64 -10.10 -5.34 -1.70
N VAL A 65 -9.63 -6.53 -1.36
CA VAL A 65 -8.21 -6.81 -1.11
C VAL A 65 -7.70 -7.73 -2.20
N LEU A 66 -6.68 -7.30 -2.93
CA LEU A 66 -5.98 -8.04 -3.98
C LEU A 66 -4.65 -8.53 -3.44
N ALA A 67 -4.37 -9.83 -3.57
CA ALA A 67 -3.05 -10.41 -3.35
C ALA A 67 -2.39 -10.70 -4.70
N LEU A 68 -1.42 -9.89 -5.08
CA LEU A 68 -0.56 -10.09 -6.26
C LEU A 68 0.63 -10.92 -5.81
N MET A 69 0.68 -12.20 -6.18
CA MET A 69 1.64 -13.12 -5.58
C MET A 69 2.09 -14.21 -6.56
N PRO A 70 3.31 -14.74 -6.39
CA PRO A 70 3.78 -15.89 -7.15
C PRO A 70 2.81 -17.08 -7.07
N ALA A 71 2.66 -17.82 -8.18
CA ALA A 71 1.76 -18.96 -8.26
C ALA A 71 2.11 -20.08 -7.25
N ALA A 72 3.37 -20.12 -6.79
CA ALA A 72 3.88 -21.12 -5.85
C ALA A 72 3.46 -20.88 -4.39
N PHE A 73 3.05 -19.66 -4.02
CA PHE A 73 2.64 -19.35 -2.64
C PHE A 73 1.16 -19.70 -2.43
N ASP A 74 0.82 -20.12 -1.22
CA ASP A 74 -0.55 -20.46 -0.86
C ASP A 74 -1.11 -19.51 0.19
N LEU A 75 -2.43 -19.33 0.16
CA LEU A 75 -3.17 -18.60 1.18
C LEU A 75 -3.94 -19.55 2.10
N PRO A 76 -4.11 -19.22 3.39
CA PRO A 76 -5.06 -19.90 4.26
C PRO A 76 -6.46 -19.97 3.64
N ARG A 77 -7.18 -21.06 3.93
CA ARG A 77 -8.47 -21.35 3.27
C ARG A 77 -9.50 -20.22 3.38
N ASP A 78 -9.59 -19.59 4.55
CA ASP A 78 -10.51 -18.48 4.79
C ASP A 78 -10.15 -17.23 3.99
N LEU A 79 -8.86 -16.96 3.76
CA LEU A 79 -8.40 -15.89 2.87
C LEU A 79 -8.62 -16.22 1.40
N GLN A 80 -8.52 -17.49 0.98
CA GLN A 80 -8.87 -17.91 -0.37
C GLN A 80 -10.33 -17.61 -0.71
N GLU A 81 -11.21 -17.52 0.30
CA GLU A 81 -12.63 -17.22 0.13
C GLU A 81 -12.98 -15.73 0.19
N SER A 82 -12.05 -14.86 0.59
CA SER A 82 -12.31 -13.45 0.87
C SER A 82 -11.37 -12.47 0.17
N VAL A 83 -10.22 -12.93 -0.32
CA VAL A 83 -9.20 -12.14 -1.02
C VAL A 83 -9.19 -12.51 -2.50
N LEU A 84 -9.09 -11.53 -3.39
CA LEU A 84 -8.91 -11.76 -4.82
C LEU A 84 -7.42 -12.00 -5.09
N ARG A 85 -7.06 -13.25 -5.32
CA ARG A 85 -5.68 -13.65 -5.62
C ARG A 85 -5.39 -13.52 -7.12
N VAL A 86 -4.26 -12.91 -7.45
CA VAL A 86 -3.75 -12.82 -8.82
C VAL A 86 -2.38 -13.49 -8.88
N ASP A 87 -2.20 -14.46 -9.76
CA ASP A 87 -0.88 -15.01 -10.03
C ASP A 87 -0.06 -13.94 -10.76
N TYR A 88 1.05 -13.51 -10.13
CA TYR A 88 1.83 -12.36 -10.57
C TYR A 88 3.33 -12.57 -10.29
N ASP A 89 4.18 -12.18 -11.23
CA ASP A 89 5.63 -12.16 -11.02
C ASP A 89 6.01 -10.88 -10.27
N THR A 90 6.12 -10.97 -8.96
CA THR A 90 6.47 -9.86 -8.08
C THR A 90 7.96 -9.56 -8.06
N THR A 91 8.80 -10.45 -8.63
CA THR A 91 10.26 -10.28 -8.69
C THR A 91 10.71 -9.52 -9.93
N ALA A 92 9.83 -9.31 -10.91
CA ALA A 92 10.12 -8.55 -12.12
C ALA A 92 10.46 -7.09 -11.78
N GLU A 93 11.38 -6.50 -12.53
CA GLU A 93 11.75 -5.09 -12.35
C GLU A 93 10.52 -4.18 -12.51
N GLY A 94 10.25 -3.36 -11.50
CA GLY A 94 9.12 -2.45 -11.48
C GLY A 94 7.74 -3.11 -11.37
N ALA A 95 7.68 -4.37 -10.92
CA ALA A 95 6.45 -5.17 -10.79
C ALA A 95 5.30 -4.40 -10.11
N LEU A 96 5.56 -3.72 -8.98
CA LEU A 96 4.57 -2.91 -8.28
C LEU A 96 4.03 -1.79 -9.17
N ALA A 97 4.91 -0.98 -9.77
CA ALA A 97 4.49 0.15 -10.60
C ALA A 97 3.72 -0.33 -11.84
N GLN A 98 4.12 -1.45 -12.44
CA GLN A 98 3.42 -2.07 -13.56
C GLN A 98 2.01 -2.51 -13.17
N ALA A 99 1.87 -3.19 -12.02
CA ALA A 99 0.58 -3.64 -11.51
C ALA A 99 -0.36 -2.47 -11.23
N VAL A 100 0.13 -1.44 -10.52
CA VAL A 100 -0.65 -0.22 -10.22
C VAL A 100 -1.07 0.48 -11.50
N ASN A 101 -0.14 0.66 -12.44
CA ASN A 101 -0.40 1.32 -13.74
C ASN A 101 -1.38 0.52 -14.62
N ARG A 102 -1.45 -0.81 -14.44
CA ARG A 102 -2.44 -1.64 -15.12
C ARG A 102 -3.83 -1.51 -14.51
N MET A 103 -3.90 -1.29 -13.18
CA MET A 103 -5.17 -1.14 -12.47
C MET A 103 -5.79 0.25 -12.63
N ILE A 104 -5.01 1.34 -12.65
CA ILE A 104 -5.51 2.72 -12.73
C ILE A 104 -6.58 2.91 -13.82
N PRO A 105 -6.33 2.54 -15.10
CA PRO A 105 -7.33 2.74 -16.16
C PRO A 105 -8.56 1.81 -16.04
N ALA A 106 -8.46 0.72 -15.29
CA ALA A 106 -9.55 -0.23 -15.11
C ALA A 106 -10.58 0.22 -14.05
N VAL A 107 -10.19 1.12 -13.15
CA VAL A 107 -11.00 1.55 -12.00
C VAL A 107 -11.06 3.08 -11.85
N PRO A 108 -11.41 3.84 -12.88
CA PRO A 108 -11.40 5.30 -12.82
C PRO A 108 -12.35 5.81 -11.73
N GLY A 109 -11.87 6.74 -10.91
CA GLY A 109 -12.60 7.33 -9.79
C GLY A 109 -12.55 6.52 -8.50
N GLN A 110 -12.06 5.28 -8.51
CA GLN A 110 -11.89 4.47 -7.30
C GLN A 110 -10.62 4.87 -6.55
N TRP A 111 -10.64 4.68 -5.24
CA TRP A 111 -9.48 4.78 -4.39
C TRP A 111 -8.67 3.48 -4.45
N LEU A 112 -7.39 3.60 -4.78
CA LEU A 112 -6.40 2.52 -4.78
C LEU A 112 -5.39 2.75 -3.66
N TYR A 113 -5.07 1.67 -2.97
CA TYR A 113 -3.96 1.59 -2.03
C TYR A 113 -3.00 0.49 -2.50
N TYR A 114 -1.69 0.69 -2.35
CA TYR A 114 -0.72 -0.35 -2.61
C TYR A 114 0.32 -0.45 -1.49
N CYS A 115 0.72 -1.66 -1.18
CA CYS A 115 1.80 -1.96 -0.25
C CYS A 115 2.45 -3.30 -0.60
N TYR A 116 3.54 -3.61 0.09
CA TYR A 116 4.13 -4.95 0.10
C TYR A 116 3.56 -5.78 1.25
N ASN A 117 3.81 -7.11 1.23
CA ASN A 117 3.54 -7.95 2.41
C ASN A 117 4.39 -7.47 3.60
N ALA A 118 3.96 -7.78 4.83
CA ALA A 118 4.50 -7.26 6.09
C ALA A 118 4.44 -5.72 6.24
N GLU A 119 3.63 -5.02 5.43
CA GLU A 119 3.32 -3.60 5.62
C GLU A 119 1.89 -3.44 6.12
N TYR A 120 1.70 -2.61 7.14
CA TYR A 120 0.43 -2.41 7.84
C TYR A 120 0.04 -0.95 7.82
N LEU A 121 -1.10 -0.63 7.24
CA LEU A 121 -1.59 0.74 7.14
C LEU A 121 -2.08 1.24 8.51
N PHE A 122 -1.47 2.31 8.99
CA PHE A 122 -1.95 3.08 10.13
C PHE A 122 -2.24 4.51 9.71
N HIS A 123 -3.35 5.05 10.16
CA HIS A 123 -3.74 6.43 9.88
C HIS A 123 -4.29 7.09 11.16
N PRO A 124 -4.41 8.42 11.21
CA PRO A 124 -5.00 9.09 12.37
C PRO A 124 -6.37 8.50 12.72
N PHE A 125 -6.56 8.16 13.99
CA PHE A 125 -7.77 7.55 14.53
C PHE A 125 -8.09 6.13 13.99
N SER A 126 -7.10 5.38 13.50
CA SER A 126 -7.30 4.02 12.98
C SER A 126 -7.85 3.04 14.02
N GLU A 127 -7.75 3.35 15.32
CA GLU A 127 -8.36 2.57 16.40
C GLU A 127 -9.90 2.66 16.43
N THR A 128 -10.47 3.71 15.84
CA THR A 128 -11.92 3.99 15.89
C THR A 128 -12.54 4.32 14.54
N ARG A 129 -11.72 4.59 13.53
CA ARG A 129 -12.11 4.96 12.18
C ARG A 129 -11.53 3.99 11.16
N ASN A 130 -12.29 3.66 10.16
CA ASN A 130 -11.84 2.83 9.05
C ASN A 130 -11.34 3.68 7.86
N VAL A 131 -10.75 3.02 6.87
CA VAL A 131 -10.22 3.68 5.69
C VAL A 131 -11.29 4.45 4.90
N LYS A 132 -12.54 4.00 4.89
CA LYS A 132 -13.63 4.69 4.16
C LYS A 132 -13.95 6.05 4.78
N GLU A 133 -13.92 6.15 6.11
CA GLU A 133 -14.12 7.41 6.81
C GLU A 133 -12.94 8.36 6.57
N LEU A 134 -11.70 7.84 6.53
CA LEU A 134 -10.53 8.60 6.11
C LEU A 134 -10.71 9.16 4.69
N LEU A 135 -11.10 8.31 3.75
CA LEU A 135 -11.26 8.68 2.34
C LEU A 135 -12.43 9.64 2.12
N ALA A 136 -13.52 9.51 2.90
CA ALA A 136 -14.63 10.47 2.87
C ALA A 136 -14.16 11.86 3.26
N PHE A 137 -13.43 11.97 4.38
CA PHE A 137 -12.84 13.24 4.84
C PHE A 137 -11.92 13.86 3.77
N HIS A 138 -11.02 13.08 3.17
CA HIS A 138 -10.11 13.60 2.15
C HIS A 138 -10.83 13.98 0.86
N SER A 139 -11.90 13.28 0.50
CA SER A 139 -12.73 13.62 -0.66
C SER A 139 -13.48 14.94 -0.45
N GLU A 140 -13.99 15.21 0.75
CA GLU A 140 -14.59 16.50 1.14
C GLU A 140 -13.57 17.64 1.04
N GLU A 141 -12.31 17.38 1.44
CA GLU A 141 -11.18 18.30 1.32
C GLU A 141 -10.62 18.40 -0.13
N ARG A 142 -11.24 17.74 -1.11
CA ARG A 142 -10.82 17.69 -2.52
C ARG A 142 -9.38 17.19 -2.72
N ARG A 143 -8.98 16.20 -1.93
CA ARG A 143 -7.67 15.55 -2.03
C ARG A 143 -7.84 14.20 -2.69
N ASP A 144 -7.04 13.95 -3.71
CA ASP A 144 -7.05 12.71 -4.49
C ASP A 144 -5.81 11.83 -4.24
N ALA A 145 -4.89 12.26 -3.37
CA ALA A 145 -3.67 11.54 -3.04
C ALA A 145 -3.25 11.81 -1.60
N LEU A 146 -2.71 10.78 -0.94
CA LEU A 146 -2.23 10.85 0.44
C LEU A 146 -0.79 10.34 0.50
N LEU A 147 0.08 11.19 1.06
CA LEU A 147 1.46 10.84 1.33
C LEU A 147 1.54 9.99 2.60
N GLY A 148 2.26 8.90 2.54
CA GLY A 148 2.54 8.04 3.69
C GLY A 148 4.04 7.86 3.91
N TYR A 149 4.40 7.49 5.13
CA TYR A 149 5.76 7.12 5.51
C TYR A 149 5.83 5.63 5.81
N VAL A 150 6.83 4.98 5.24
CA VAL A 150 7.22 3.62 5.63
C VAL A 150 8.12 3.72 6.86
N VAL A 151 7.64 3.20 7.99
CA VAL A 151 8.43 3.10 9.21
C VAL A 151 8.91 1.67 9.35
N ASP A 152 10.18 1.42 9.03
CA ASP A 152 10.77 0.09 9.11
C ASP A 152 10.88 -0.34 10.56
N LEU A 153 10.25 -1.47 10.89
CA LEU A 153 10.32 -2.13 12.19
C LEU A 153 11.20 -3.38 12.08
N TYR A 154 11.80 -3.79 13.19
CA TYR A 154 12.67 -4.96 13.22
C TYR A 154 12.60 -5.72 14.54
N ALA A 155 12.84 -7.02 14.50
CA ALA A 155 13.03 -7.86 15.68
C ALA A 155 14.48 -7.78 16.17
N LEU A 156 14.70 -7.63 17.48
CA LEU A 156 16.06 -7.57 18.07
C LEU A 156 16.79 -8.91 18.07
N ASP A 157 16.07 -10.00 18.22
CA ASP A 157 16.65 -11.34 18.31
C ASP A 157 16.54 -12.08 16.98
N LEU A 158 17.58 -11.94 16.15
CA LEU A 158 17.66 -12.62 14.84
C LEU A 158 17.83 -14.15 14.93
N LYS A 159 18.15 -14.70 16.12
CA LYS A 159 18.15 -16.17 16.31
C LYS A 159 16.72 -16.71 16.42
N ARG A 160 15.83 -15.94 17.04
CA ARG A 160 14.41 -16.27 17.17
C ARG A 160 13.61 -15.87 15.93
N HIS A 161 14.00 -14.77 15.29
CA HIS A 161 13.36 -14.17 14.12
C HIS A 161 14.37 -13.99 12.97
N PRO A 162 14.74 -15.07 12.24
CA PRO A 162 15.78 -15.01 11.21
C PRO A 162 15.47 -14.07 10.05
N ASN A 163 14.18 -13.81 9.79
CA ASN A 163 13.69 -12.84 8.80
C ASN A 163 13.61 -11.39 9.32
N ALA A 164 14.08 -11.15 10.57
CA ALA A 164 14.00 -9.87 11.26
C ALA A 164 12.58 -9.34 11.53
N VAL A 165 11.54 -10.14 11.33
CA VAL A 165 10.14 -9.73 11.55
C VAL A 165 9.59 -10.32 12.84
N SER A 166 8.94 -9.50 13.66
CA SER A 166 8.16 -9.92 14.82
C SER A 166 7.04 -8.92 15.06
N LEU A 167 5.80 -9.36 15.00
CA LEU A 167 4.63 -8.51 15.30
C LEU A 167 4.52 -8.18 16.79
N GLU A 168 5.00 -9.07 17.67
CA GLU A 168 4.90 -8.90 19.12
C GLU A 168 6.05 -8.08 19.71
N GLN A 169 7.24 -8.15 19.11
CA GLN A 169 8.47 -7.57 19.62
C GLN A 169 9.15 -6.68 18.58
N ALA A 170 8.35 -5.86 17.91
CA ALA A 170 8.86 -4.92 16.92
C ALA A 170 9.51 -3.70 17.58
N HIS A 171 10.64 -3.28 17.04
CA HIS A 171 11.39 -2.10 17.47
C HIS A 171 11.57 -1.16 16.27
N LEU A 172 11.62 0.13 16.57
CA LEU A 172 11.87 1.15 15.57
C LEU A 172 13.16 1.92 15.88
N ASP A 173 13.88 2.33 14.85
CA ASP A 173 14.98 3.27 14.98
C ASP A 173 14.42 4.70 15.03
N ARG A 174 14.72 5.42 16.12
CA ARG A 174 14.23 6.79 16.37
C ARG A 174 15.10 7.87 15.78
N SER A 175 16.19 7.53 15.11
CA SER A 175 17.22 8.50 14.68
C SER A 175 17.24 8.70 13.16
N GLY A 176 17.86 9.82 12.76
CA GLY A 176 18.19 10.10 11.36
C GLY A 176 17.03 10.50 10.48
N TYR A 177 15.88 10.93 11.04
CA TYR A 177 14.76 11.41 10.24
C TYR A 177 14.97 12.85 9.78
N TYR A 178 14.93 13.07 8.45
CA TYR A 178 15.05 14.39 7.84
C TYR A 178 14.31 14.44 6.50
N ALA A 179 14.09 15.65 6.00
CA ALA A 179 13.47 15.89 4.70
C ALA A 179 14.34 16.80 3.83
N LEU A 180 14.37 16.51 2.54
CA LEU A 180 15.02 17.32 1.52
C LEU A 180 14.00 17.76 0.48
N ALA A 181 14.12 19.01 0.02
CA ALA A 181 13.31 19.47 -1.09
C ALA A 181 13.61 18.66 -2.35
N ARG A 182 12.58 18.12 -2.99
CA ARG A 182 12.71 17.38 -4.24
C ARG A 182 13.20 18.31 -5.34
N LYS A 183 14.23 17.89 -6.06
CA LYS A 183 14.82 18.66 -7.13
C LYS A 183 13.97 18.59 -8.41
N ASP A 184 13.77 19.74 -9.05
CA ASP A 184 13.15 19.83 -10.36
C ASP A 184 14.23 19.75 -11.45
N VAL A 185 14.33 18.60 -12.12
CA VAL A 185 15.31 18.39 -13.18
C VAL A 185 15.08 19.32 -14.38
N ALA A 186 13.82 19.70 -14.64
CA ALA A 186 13.47 20.61 -15.74
C ALA A 186 13.80 22.08 -15.42
N ARG A 187 14.12 22.40 -14.16
CA ARG A 187 14.45 23.75 -13.69
C ARG A 187 15.83 23.79 -13.02
N ASP A 188 16.82 23.18 -13.65
CA ASP A 188 18.23 23.18 -13.21
C ASP A 188 18.44 22.70 -11.76
N GLY A 189 17.57 21.82 -11.27
CA GLY A 189 17.65 21.29 -9.91
C GLY A 189 17.14 22.23 -8.82
N HIS A 190 16.41 23.29 -9.16
CA HIS A 190 15.72 24.12 -8.18
C HIS A 190 14.71 23.29 -7.39
N PRO A 191 14.46 23.63 -6.11
CA PRO A 191 13.50 22.91 -5.29
C PRO A 191 12.10 22.97 -5.92
N LYS A 192 11.41 21.83 -5.97
CA LYS A 192 9.98 21.79 -6.29
C LYS A 192 9.18 22.35 -5.13
N GLU A 193 8.17 23.15 -5.43
CA GLU A 193 7.29 23.70 -4.42
C GLU A 193 6.43 22.58 -3.81
N ARG A 194 6.38 22.53 -2.47
CA ARG A 194 5.54 21.60 -1.71
C ARG A 194 5.80 20.10 -2.01
N GLN A 195 7.02 19.76 -2.42
CA GLN A 195 7.44 18.36 -2.61
C GLN A 195 8.75 18.11 -1.85
N LEU A 196 8.70 17.13 -0.97
CA LEU A 196 9.83 16.71 -0.14
C LEU A 196 10.08 15.22 -0.35
N ASP A 197 11.33 14.82 -0.27
CA ASP A 197 11.75 13.44 -0.09
C ASP A 197 12.15 13.26 1.38
N PHE A 198 11.63 12.22 2.01
CA PHE A 198 11.88 11.93 3.42
C PHE A 198 12.80 10.71 3.56
N PHE A 199 13.67 10.79 4.55
CA PHE A 199 14.67 9.78 4.86
C PHE A 199 14.68 9.52 6.36
N GLY A 200 15.12 8.33 6.80
CA GLY A 200 15.27 8.08 8.22
C GLY A 200 15.27 6.61 8.62
N GLY A 201 15.36 6.39 9.94
CA GLY A 201 15.32 5.08 10.54
C GLY A 201 16.42 4.13 10.06
N LEU A 202 16.08 2.86 9.87
CA LEU A 202 17.04 1.84 9.43
C LEU A 202 17.67 2.16 8.07
N ARG A 203 16.90 2.70 7.13
CA ARG A 203 17.38 3.04 5.78
C ARG A 203 18.45 4.11 5.79
N TRP A 204 18.39 5.03 6.73
CA TRP A 204 19.42 6.05 6.94
C TRP A 204 20.62 5.47 7.68
N ARG A 205 20.39 4.68 8.74
CA ARG A 205 21.46 4.07 9.54
C ARG A 205 22.37 3.16 8.73
N PHE A 206 21.82 2.45 7.76
CA PHE A 206 22.52 1.49 6.91
C PHE A 206 22.52 1.92 5.43
N GLU A 207 22.57 3.23 5.19
CA GLU A 207 22.42 3.78 3.82
C GLU A 207 23.46 3.26 2.83
N GLU A 208 24.66 2.88 3.29
CA GLU A 208 25.71 2.28 2.46
C GLU A 208 25.30 0.91 1.89
N HIS A 209 24.35 0.23 2.52
CA HIS A 209 23.84 -1.07 2.10
C HIS A 209 22.47 -0.98 1.41
N VAL A 210 21.83 0.20 1.45
CA VAL A 210 20.50 0.40 0.86
C VAL A 210 20.63 1.08 -0.50
N PRO A 211 20.06 0.51 -1.58
CA PRO A 211 20.03 1.14 -2.91
C PRO A 211 19.42 2.53 -2.85
N LYS A 212 19.96 3.50 -3.60
CA LYS A 212 19.52 4.90 -3.55
C LYS A 212 18.02 5.10 -3.70
N LEU A 213 17.37 4.37 -4.60
CA LEU A 213 15.92 4.45 -4.82
C LEU A 213 15.08 3.93 -3.64
N SER A 214 15.67 3.04 -2.82
CA SER A 214 14.99 2.45 -1.65
C SER A 214 15.27 3.19 -0.34
N ARG A 215 16.09 4.25 -0.35
CA ARG A 215 16.43 5.03 0.86
C ARG A 215 15.31 5.94 1.34
N LYS A 216 14.44 6.37 0.42
CA LYS A 216 13.27 7.18 0.77
C LYS A 216 12.27 6.37 1.59
N ILE A 217 11.68 7.02 2.57
CA ILE A 217 10.62 6.44 3.40
C ILE A 217 9.24 6.97 3.02
N ASP A 218 9.16 7.98 2.14
CA ASP A 218 7.89 8.52 1.64
C ASP A 218 7.45 7.84 0.35
N ARG A 219 6.14 7.70 0.23
CA ARG A 219 5.46 7.32 -1.01
C ARG A 219 4.00 7.78 -0.97
N ILE A 220 3.32 7.70 -2.10
CA ILE A 220 1.89 8.03 -2.20
C ILE A 220 1.12 6.72 -2.42
N PRO A 221 0.89 5.94 -1.36
CA PRO A 221 0.34 4.61 -1.49
C PRO A 221 -1.18 4.61 -1.65
N LEU A 222 -1.86 5.67 -1.23
CA LEU A 222 -3.32 5.78 -1.24
C LEU A 222 -3.72 6.98 -2.12
N PHE A 223 -4.41 6.68 -3.22
CA PHE A 223 -4.73 7.69 -4.24
C PHE A 223 -6.00 7.34 -5.01
N ARG A 224 -6.63 8.33 -5.62
CA ARG A 224 -7.79 8.16 -6.48
C ARG A 224 -7.36 7.97 -7.91
N ALA A 225 -7.78 6.86 -8.54
CA ALA A 225 -7.46 6.55 -9.92
C ALA A 225 -8.11 7.54 -10.90
N LYS A 226 -7.32 8.07 -11.85
CA LYS A 226 -7.84 8.91 -12.93
C LYS A 226 -7.21 8.55 -14.27
N PRO A 227 -7.88 8.80 -15.40
CA PRO A 227 -7.32 8.55 -16.73
C PRO A 227 -5.97 9.26 -16.92
N GLY A 228 -4.99 8.53 -17.46
CA GLY A 228 -3.66 9.07 -17.75
C GLY A 228 -2.70 9.19 -16.55
N LEU A 229 -3.18 8.91 -15.33
CA LEU A 229 -2.32 8.85 -14.15
C LEU A 229 -1.37 7.65 -14.25
N LYS A 230 -0.09 7.86 -13.91
CA LYS A 230 0.95 6.80 -13.92
C LYS A 230 1.85 6.93 -12.71
N LEU A 231 2.03 5.82 -11.99
CA LEU A 231 3.02 5.67 -10.93
C LEU A 231 4.41 5.45 -11.56
N ARG A 232 5.41 6.19 -11.08
CA ARG A 232 6.83 6.02 -11.43
C ARG A 232 7.51 5.03 -10.49
N SER A 233 8.70 4.57 -10.84
CA SER A 233 9.50 3.65 -10.03
C SER A 233 9.98 4.25 -8.69
N ASP A 234 10.00 5.57 -8.57
CA ASP A 234 10.34 6.28 -7.34
C ASP A 234 9.13 6.57 -6.45
N HIS A 235 8.01 5.89 -6.70
CA HIS A 235 6.72 6.03 -6.01
C HIS A 235 6.08 7.42 -6.11
N THR A 236 6.45 8.22 -7.11
CA THR A 236 5.77 9.46 -7.47
C THR A 236 4.87 9.26 -8.68
N PHE A 237 3.93 10.17 -8.90
CA PHE A 237 3.07 10.16 -10.08
C PHE A 237 3.57 11.11 -11.17
N ASN A 238 3.16 10.86 -12.42
CA ASN A 238 3.36 11.78 -13.54
C ASN A 238 2.57 13.08 -13.39
N ASP A 239 1.55 13.10 -12.57
CA ASP A 239 0.78 14.28 -12.19
C ASP A 239 1.36 14.88 -10.90
N GLU A 240 1.86 16.12 -11.00
CA GLU A 240 2.55 16.77 -9.90
C GLU A 240 1.64 17.16 -8.73
N GLU A 241 0.33 17.30 -8.95
CA GLU A 241 -0.63 17.54 -7.86
C GLU A 241 -0.71 16.35 -6.90
N TYR A 242 -0.55 15.13 -7.43
CA TYR A 242 -0.52 13.91 -6.61
C TYR A 242 0.75 13.80 -5.75
N ASN A 243 1.82 14.48 -6.13
CA ASN A 243 3.12 14.44 -5.45
C ASN A 243 3.27 15.48 -4.34
N THR A 244 2.30 16.38 -4.17
CA THR A 244 2.36 17.40 -3.12
C THR A 244 1.93 16.81 -1.78
N TYR A 245 2.67 17.11 -0.70
CA TYR A 245 2.25 16.70 0.62
C TYR A 245 1.02 17.52 1.07
N ALA A 246 -0.07 16.85 1.29
CA ALA A 246 -1.28 17.44 1.83
C ALA A 246 -1.75 16.76 3.13
N CYS A 247 -1.35 15.50 3.33
CA CYS A 247 -1.68 14.73 4.52
C CYS A 247 -0.66 13.60 4.71
N PHE A 248 -0.42 13.25 5.98
CA PHE A 248 0.57 12.23 6.36
C PHE A 248 -0.11 11.09 7.11
N PHE A 249 0.29 9.86 6.83
CA PHE A 249 0.01 8.69 7.65
C PHE A 249 1.19 7.70 7.58
N PHE A 250 1.21 6.75 8.52
CA PHE A 250 2.29 5.78 8.66
C PHE A 250 1.82 4.40 8.21
N PHE A 251 2.73 3.58 7.76
CA PHE A 251 2.52 2.16 7.50
C PHE A 251 3.84 1.37 7.53
#